data_c7c38c1c426d3d74c26a697b9bb69293
#
_entry.id   c7c38c1c426d3d74c26a697b9bb69293
#
_cell.length_a   1.000
_cell.length_b   1.000
_cell.length_c   1.000
_cell.angle_alpha   90.00
_cell.angle_beta   90.00
_cell.angle_gamma   90.00
#
_symmetry.space_group_name_H-M   'P 1'
#
loop_
_entity.id
_entity.type
_entity.pdbx_description
1 polymer ?
#
loop_
_entity_poly.entity_id
_entity_poly.type
_entity_poly.pdbx_seq_one_letter_code
_entity_poly.pdbx_strand_id
1 'polypeptide(L)'
;MNKILTLIFVLFALIMPIAAQSFLQMGLDIDGEAAEDESGTSVCMPDGNTIAIGAYLNDGSSLNVGHVRIYSWNGSEWLQKGDDIDGEADQDRLGWSLDMPDNNTIAIGAYLNDGSEINSGHVRIYNWNGSAWIQKGADIDGEAADDRSGWSVSMPDANTVAIGAYQNGGNGNDAGHVRIYVWNEVAWIQKGGDIDGEVAEDLSGHAVSMPDANTVAIGAHRNDGGTYHAGHVRIYFWDGLNWVQKGADIDGEAADDYSGSAVNMPDANTVAIGAWGNDGNDLNAGHVRVYTWDGVTWTQKGIDIDGEAANDEFGYSISMPDANTIATGAHRADGTGLDAGQAHIYKWDGSAWMLLSSFDGELVGDESGCSVSMPNANTIAIGARYNSNSGYHAGHTRIYSSADEVGVLETNFSNTIVVYPNPTKGELNIDLGASNNNPTITITNLWGQQILKTKHNDINYLQLTIPGPAGIYFIEIRSGDKKTIFKIIKE
;
A
#
# COMPACT_ATOMS: atom_id res chain seq x y z
N MET A 1 21.38 0.54 -64.28
CA MET A 1 21.79 1.08 -62.99
C MET A 1 20.53 1.49 -62.27
N ASN A 2 19.91 0.58 -61.49
CA ASN A 2 18.72 0.82 -60.70
C ASN A 2 19.16 1.33 -59.31
N LYS A 3 18.84 2.56 -58.94
CA LYS A 3 19.02 3.07 -57.59
C LYS A 3 17.84 2.63 -56.76
N ILE A 4 18.08 1.74 -55.79
CA ILE A 4 17.12 1.41 -54.72
C ILE A 4 17.16 2.53 -53.68
N LEU A 5 16.04 3.25 -53.54
CA LEU A 5 15.88 4.28 -52.54
C LEU A 5 15.34 3.56 -51.26
N THR A 6 16.21 3.38 -50.25
CA THR A 6 15.82 2.83 -48.96
C THR A 6 15.18 3.96 -48.14
N LEU A 7 13.86 3.87 -47.93
CA LEU A 7 13.11 4.78 -47.09
C LEU A 7 13.26 4.32 -45.62
N ILE A 8 14.00 5.07 -44.82
CA ILE A 8 14.11 4.85 -43.37
C ILE A 8 12.90 5.55 -42.73
N PHE A 9 11.94 4.75 -42.27
CA PHE A 9 10.89 5.26 -41.37
C PHE A 9 11.51 5.41 -39.96
N VAL A 10 11.76 6.65 -39.53
CA VAL A 10 12.05 6.97 -38.15
C VAL A 10 10.69 7.07 -37.44
N LEU A 11 10.37 6.07 -36.66
CA LEU A 11 9.20 6.07 -35.78
C LEU A 11 9.54 7.00 -34.61
N PHE A 12 9.09 8.25 -34.65
CA PHE A 12 9.05 9.12 -33.47
C PHE A 12 7.95 8.58 -32.56
N ALA A 13 8.31 7.81 -31.53
CA ALA A 13 7.42 7.60 -30.40
C ALA A 13 7.21 8.97 -29.74
N LEU A 14 6.01 9.51 -29.82
CA LEU A 14 5.59 10.66 -29.01
C LEU A 14 5.59 10.18 -27.54
N ILE A 15 6.67 10.47 -26.83
CA ILE A 15 6.67 10.39 -25.36
C ILE A 15 5.78 11.54 -24.91
N MET A 16 4.52 11.22 -24.61
CA MET A 16 3.68 12.19 -23.90
C MET A 16 4.21 12.27 -22.46
N PRO A 17 4.53 13.48 -21.96
CA PRO A 17 4.89 13.60 -20.56
C PRO A 17 3.73 13.09 -19.71
N ILE A 18 4.02 12.24 -18.72
CA ILE A 18 3.05 11.88 -17.69
C ILE A 18 2.72 13.20 -17.01
N ALA A 19 1.46 13.63 -17.11
CA ALA A 19 1.02 14.83 -16.41
C ALA A 19 1.09 14.53 -14.91
N ALA A 20 1.65 15.48 -14.13
CA ALA A 20 1.63 15.38 -12.67
C ALA A 20 0.17 15.17 -12.22
N GLN A 21 -0.08 14.07 -11.54
CA GLN A 21 -1.40 13.74 -11.00
C GLN A 21 -1.56 14.49 -9.68
N SER A 22 -2.62 15.27 -9.53
CA SER A 22 -2.89 15.93 -8.25
C SER A 22 -3.59 14.96 -7.30
N PHE A 23 -2.99 14.76 -6.13
CA PHE A 23 -3.58 14.03 -5.03
C PHE A 23 -4.18 15.03 -4.03
N LEU A 24 -5.37 14.72 -3.53
CA LEU A 24 -6.07 15.49 -2.53
C LEU A 24 -6.21 14.66 -1.26
N GLN A 25 -6.05 15.30 -0.11
CA GLN A 25 -6.20 14.61 1.17
C GLN A 25 -7.67 14.19 1.37
N MET A 26 -7.85 12.96 1.82
CA MET A 26 -9.14 12.36 2.13
C MET A 26 -9.48 12.56 3.61
N GLY A 27 -10.29 13.57 3.90
CA GLY A 27 -10.67 13.89 5.29
C GLY A 27 -9.59 14.66 6.04
N LEU A 28 -9.68 14.59 7.38
CA LEU A 28 -8.68 15.12 8.29
C LEU A 28 -7.63 14.07 8.59
N ASP A 29 -6.53 14.48 9.21
CA ASP A 29 -5.51 13.60 9.76
C ASP A 29 -6.15 12.61 10.74
N ILE A 30 -5.63 11.38 10.78
CA ILE A 30 -5.98 10.42 11.81
C ILE A 30 -4.85 10.43 12.83
N ASP A 31 -5.08 11.18 13.90
CA ASP A 31 -4.08 11.42 14.95
C ASP A 31 -3.96 10.25 15.94
N GLY A 32 -2.78 10.11 16.54
CA GLY A 32 -2.58 9.30 17.73
C GLY A 32 -3.38 9.85 18.92
N GLU A 33 -3.70 9.01 19.88
CA GLU A 33 -4.59 9.34 21.00
C GLU A 33 -3.87 10.05 22.13
N ALA A 34 -2.62 9.67 22.38
CA ALA A 34 -1.83 10.24 23.46
C ALA A 34 -0.38 10.50 23.04
N ALA A 35 0.33 11.23 23.87
CA ALA A 35 1.76 11.48 23.67
C ALA A 35 2.56 10.16 23.73
N GLU A 36 3.55 10.04 22.85
CA GLU A 36 4.47 8.91 22.73
C GLU A 36 3.83 7.61 22.20
N ASP A 37 2.60 7.65 21.66
CA ASP A 37 1.95 6.49 21.05
C ASP A 37 2.62 6.03 19.75
N GLU A 38 3.24 6.96 19.04
CA GLU A 38 3.85 6.75 17.71
C GLU A 38 2.88 6.12 16.69
N SER A 39 1.63 6.61 16.67
CA SER A 39 0.59 6.20 15.72
C SER A 39 1.04 6.47 14.28
N GLY A 40 0.81 5.52 13.37
CA GLY A 40 1.29 5.59 11.99
C GLY A 40 2.66 4.96 11.77
N THR A 41 3.27 4.32 12.79
CA THR A 41 4.48 3.49 12.60
C THR A 41 4.25 2.40 11.56
N SER A 42 3.07 1.81 11.56
CA SER A 42 2.62 0.87 10.51
C SER A 42 1.25 1.28 9.99
N VAL A 43 1.07 1.23 8.68
CA VAL A 43 -0.23 1.48 8.02
C VAL A 43 -0.48 0.43 6.94
N CYS A 44 -1.74 0.00 6.80
CA CYS A 44 -2.16 -0.89 5.73
C CYS A 44 -3.55 -0.53 5.23
N MET A 45 -3.70 -0.44 3.91
CA MET A 45 -4.98 -0.23 3.24
C MET A 45 -5.28 -1.42 2.32
N PRO A 46 -6.28 -2.27 2.63
CA PRO A 46 -6.70 -3.34 1.72
C PRO A 46 -7.50 -2.80 0.51
N ASP A 47 -8.12 -1.65 0.68
CA ASP A 47 -8.87 -0.93 -0.36
C ASP A 47 -8.83 0.58 -0.12
N GLY A 48 -9.35 1.41 -1.05
CA GLY A 48 -9.34 2.87 -0.93
C GLY A 48 -10.22 3.47 0.19
N ASN A 49 -10.96 2.63 0.93
CA ASN A 49 -11.94 3.06 1.94
C ASN A 49 -11.73 2.41 3.31
N THR A 50 -10.70 1.61 3.48
CA THR A 50 -10.37 0.96 4.75
C THR A 50 -8.89 1.15 5.06
N ILE A 51 -8.55 1.47 6.30
CA ILE A 51 -7.17 1.60 6.78
C ILE A 51 -7.02 1.04 8.18
N ALA A 52 -5.94 0.31 8.43
CA ALA A 52 -5.45 -0.03 9.76
C ALA A 52 -4.20 0.78 10.07
N ILE A 53 -4.08 1.24 11.31
CA ILE A 53 -3.00 2.09 11.82
C ILE A 53 -2.50 1.50 13.13
N GLY A 54 -1.21 1.19 13.20
CA GLY A 54 -0.54 0.73 14.41
C GLY A 54 0.06 1.89 15.21
N ALA A 55 -0.06 1.78 16.52
CA ALA A 55 0.54 2.65 17.52
C ALA A 55 1.21 1.77 18.59
N TYR A 56 2.39 1.28 18.30
CA TYR A 56 3.05 0.20 19.04
C TYR A 56 3.55 0.59 20.43
N LEU A 57 3.63 1.89 20.72
CA LEU A 57 3.96 2.41 22.05
C LEU A 57 2.75 2.89 22.83
N ASN A 58 1.54 2.74 22.31
CA ASN A 58 0.35 3.13 23.07
C ASN A 58 0.28 2.43 24.42
N ASP A 59 -0.04 3.20 25.47
CA ASP A 59 -0.07 2.73 26.85
C ASP A 59 -1.42 2.07 27.26
N GLY A 60 -2.44 2.08 26.42
CA GLY A 60 -3.76 1.44 26.57
C GLY A 60 -4.11 0.91 27.96
N SER A 61 -3.94 -0.40 28.17
CA SER A 61 -4.12 -1.04 29.46
C SER A 61 -2.87 -1.07 30.33
N SER A 62 -1.66 -0.90 29.73
CA SER A 62 -0.37 -0.96 30.39
C SER A 62 0.75 -0.37 29.52
N LEU A 63 1.96 -0.20 30.07
CA LEU A 63 3.07 0.51 29.43
C LEU A 63 3.47 -0.14 28.09
N ASN A 64 3.41 0.65 26.98
CA ASN A 64 3.79 0.21 25.63
C ASN A 64 3.16 -1.13 25.21
N VAL A 65 1.92 -1.36 25.61
CA VAL A 65 1.20 -2.57 25.23
C VAL A 65 0.95 -2.59 23.70
N GLY A 66 0.81 -1.40 23.13
CA GLY A 66 0.51 -1.15 21.74
C GLY A 66 -0.94 -1.44 21.37
N HIS A 67 -1.42 -0.79 20.33
CA HIS A 67 -2.73 -1.05 19.77
C HIS A 67 -2.79 -0.88 18.24
N VAL A 68 -3.89 -1.33 17.65
CA VAL A 68 -4.25 -1.07 16.27
C VAL A 68 -5.67 -0.53 16.19
N ARG A 69 -5.86 0.56 15.46
CA ARG A 69 -7.17 1.13 15.13
C ARG A 69 -7.46 0.95 13.64
N ILE A 70 -8.66 0.52 13.32
CA ILE A 70 -9.11 0.35 11.95
C ILE A 70 -10.19 1.38 11.64
N TYR A 71 -10.12 2.01 10.47
CA TYR A 71 -11.06 3.04 10.04
C TYR A 71 -11.68 2.70 8.70
N SER A 72 -12.91 3.18 8.49
CA SER A 72 -13.62 3.11 7.22
C SER A 72 -14.05 4.51 6.76
N TRP A 73 -13.84 4.81 5.48
CA TRP A 73 -14.25 6.05 4.84
C TRP A 73 -15.75 6.05 4.54
N ASN A 74 -16.50 7.04 5.05
CA ASN A 74 -17.94 7.16 4.80
C ASN A 74 -18.28 8.10 3.64
N GLY A 75 -17.25 8.64 2.97
CA GLY A 75 -17.35 9.60 1.89
C GLY A 75 -17.12 11.05 2.28
N SER A 76 -16.93 11.32 3.56
CA SER A 76 -16.63 12.64 4.11
C SER A 76 -15.62 12.62 5.25
N GLU A 77 -15.55 11.52 5.98
CA GLU A 77 -14.66 11.37 7.15
C GLU A 77 -14.30 9.90 7.37
N TRP A 78 -13.17 9.66 8.01
CA TRP A 78 -12.74 8.37 8.49
C TRP A 78 -13.41 8.06 9.82
N LEU A 79 -14.20 6.99 9.87
CA LEU A 79 -14.87 6.52 11.07
C LEU A 79 -14.22 5.23 11.56
N GLN A 80 -13.93 5.16 12.84
CA GLN A 80 -13.35 3.97 13.43
C GLN A 80 -14.30 2.77 13.29
N LYS A 81 -13.74 1.62 12.88
CA LYS A 81 -14.44 0.38 12.62
C LYS A 81 -14.21 -0.60 13.77
N GLY A 82 -15.09 -0.58 14.74
CA GLY A 82 -14.98 -1.36 15.98
C GLY A 82 -14.15 -0.65 17.04
N ASP A 83 -13.92 -1.37 18.14
CA ASP A 83 -13.05 -0.92 19.22
C ASP A 83 -11.57 -1.16 18.85
N ASP A 84 -10.66 -0.59 19.63
CA ASP A 84 -9.22 -0.80 19.50
C ASP A 84 -8.88 -2.29 19.66
N ILE A 85 -7.85 -2.72 18.96
CA ILE A 85 -7.27 -4.04 19.18
C ILE A 85 -5.98 -3.83 20.00
N ASP A 86 -6.06 -4.09 21.29
CA ASP A 86 -4.97 -3.87 22.24
C ASP A 86 -4.03 -5.09 22.36
N GLY A 87 -2.79 -4.84 22.71
CA GLY A 87 -1.85 -5.85 23.19
C GLY A 87 -2.30 -6.43 24.54
N GLU A 88 -1.62 -7.46 24.99
CA GLU A 88 -2.03 -8.22 26.19
C GLU A 88 -1.28 -7.82 27.44
N ALA A 89 -0.01 -7.48 27.31
CA ALA A 89 0.86 -7.19 28.45
C ALA A 89 1.84 -6.05 28.19
N ASP A 90 2.49 -5.59 29.27
CA ASP A 90 3.49 -4.54 29.21
C ASP A 90 4.57 -4.85 28.19
N GLN A 91 4.92 -3.88 27.34
CA GLN A 91 5.98 -3.94 26.33
C GLN A 91 5.74 -4.90 25.16
N ASP A 92 4.55 -5.46 24.97
CA ASP A 92 4.23 -6.35 23.84
C ASP A 92 4.44 -5.69 22.50
N ARG A 93 4.17 -4.38 22.43
CA ARG A 93 4.29 -3.57 21.23
C ARG A 93 3.42 -4.06 20.07
N LEU A 94 2.17 -4.43 20.36
CA LEU A 94 1.20 -4.80 19.33
C LEU A 94 1.02 -3.64 18.34
N GLY A 95 0.94 -3.95 17.04
CA GLY A 95 0.81 -2.94 16.01
C GLY A 95 2.14 -2.43 15.45
N TRP A 96 3.27 -3.05 15.81
CA TRP A 96 4.55 -2.80 15.14
C TRP A 96 4.48 -3.15 13.65
N SER A 97 3.93 -4.29 13.32
CA SER A 97 3.66 -4.73 11.95
C SER A 97 2.20 -5.13 11.80
N LEU A 98 1.62 -4.89 10.62
CA LEU A 98 0.25 -5.26 10.31
C LEU A 98 0.08 -5.48 8.80
N ASP A 99 -0.87 -6.35 8.44
CA ASP A 99 -1.31 -6.52 7.07
C ASP A 99 -2.78 -6.94 6.98
N MET A 100 -3.47 -6.45 5.96
CA MET A 100 -4.89 -6.69 5.69
C MET A 100 -5.09 -7.18 4.27
N PRO A 101 -5.44 -8.46 4.04
CA PRO A 101 -5.74 -8.96 2.70
C PRO A 101 -7.10 -8.47 2.18
N ASP A 102 -7.98 -8.07 3.09
CA ASP A 102 -9.31 -7.52 2.80
C ASP A 102 -9.78 -6.64 3.97
N ASN A 103 -10.91 -5.95 3.80
CA ASN A 103 -11.43 -5.02 4.80
C ASN A 103 -12.00 -5.67 6.08
N ASN A 104 -11.95 -7.00 6.21
CA ASN A 104 -12.50 -7.75 7.34
C ASN A 104 -11.52 -8.70 8.00
N THR A 105 -10.28 -8.75 7.54
CA THR A 105 -9.23 -9.62 8.09
C THR A 105 -7.96 -8.81 8.32
N ILE A 106 -7.30 -8.99 9.46
CA ILE A 106 -6.03 -8.33 9.80
C ILE A 106 -5.12 -9.28 10.56
N ALA A 107 -3.84 -9.31 10.21
CA ALA A 107 -2.76 -9.85 11.02
C ALA A 107 -1.99 -8.71 11.71
N ILE A 108 -1.63 -8.90 12.97
CA ILE A 108 -0.95 -7.89 13.78
C ILE A 108 0.19 -8.56 14.54
N GLY A 109 1.41 -8.01 14.39
CA GLY A 109 2.60 -8.45 15.11
C GLY A 109 2.79 -7.70 16.43
N ALA A 110 3.24 -8.45 17.44
CA ALA A 110 3.67 -7.98 18.75
C ALA A 110 5.03 -8.60 19.05
N TYR A 111 6.08 -8.03 18.49
CA TYR A 111 7.41 -8.66 18.39
C TYR A 111 8.18 -8.81 19.71
N LEU A 112 7.75 -8.14 20.77
CA LEU A 112 8.30 -8.28 22.12
C LEU A 112 7.38 -9.03 23.08
N ASN A 113 6.29 -9.63 22.60
CA ASN A 113 5.42 -10.42 23.46
C ASN A 113 6.18 -11.61 24.08
N ASP A 114 5.92 -11.87 25.37
CA ASP A 114 6.57 -12.91 26.17
C ASP A 114 5.80 -14.25 26.19
N GLY A 115 4.86 -14.47 25.25
CA GLY A 115 3.90 -15.58 25.28
C GLY A 115 4.50 -16.98 25.48
N SER A 116 5.48 -17.37 24.66
CA SER A 116 6.17 -18.65 24.82
C SER A 116 7.48 -18.51 25.63
N GLU A 117 8.24 -17.46 25.39
CA GLU A 117 9.53 -17.12 26.01
C GLU A 117 9.74 -15.61 25.95
N ILE A 118 10.72 -15.07 26.70
CA ILE A 118 11.03 -13.63 26.74
C ILE A 118 11.29 -13.10 25.32
N ASN A 119 10.56 -12.05 24.91
CA ASN A 119 10.64 -11.42 23.58
C ASN A 119 10.54 -12.43 22.42
N SER A 120 9.88 -13.57 22.60
CA SER A 120 9.70 -14.53 21.51
C SER A 120 8.86 -13.92 20.39
N GLY A 121 8.00 -12.98 20.74
CA GLY A 121 7.05 -12.35 19.88
C GLY A 121 5.90 -13.27 19.45
N HIS A 122 4.83 -12.67 18.93
CA HIS A 122 3.71 -13.40 18.35
C HIS A 122 3.00 -12.62 17.24
N VAL A 123 2.11 -13.31 16.54
CA VAL A 123 1.15 -12.71 15.61
C VAL A 123 -0.25 -13.15 15.96
N ARG A 124 -1.19 -12.21 16.00
CA ARG A 124 -2.63 -12.47 16.13
C ARG A 124 -3.37 -12.06 14.88
N ILE A 125 -4.32 -12.87 14.47
CA ILE A 125 -5.18 -12.60 13.31
C ILE A 125 -6.60 -12.36 13.81
N TYR A 126 -7.26 -11.32 13.29
CA TYR A 126 -8.63 -10.96 13.64
C TYR A 126 -9.52 -10.92 12.41
N ASN A 127 -10.80 -11.28 12.60
CA ASN A 127 -11.84 -11.13 11.61
C ASN A 127 -12.97 -10.23 12.14
N TRP A 128 -13.46 -9.35 11.26
CA TRP A 128 -14.64 -8.53 11.53
C TRP A 128 -15.93 -9.35 11.41
N ASN A 129 -16.72 -9.45 12.49
CA ASN A 129 -17.97 -10.21 12.49
C ASN A 129 -19.23 -9.40 12.14
N GLY A 130 -19.05 -8.12 11.75
CA GLY A 130 -20.12 -7.17 11.49
C GLY A 130 -20.34 -6.17 12.65
N SER A 131 -19.73 -6.41 13.83
CA SER A 131 -19.86 -5.53 15.00
C SER A 131 -18.59 -5.39 15.83
N ALA A 132 -17.69 -6.37 15.78
CA ALA A 132 -16.43 -6.38 16.52
C ALA A 132 -15.34 -7.17 15.77
N TRP A 133 -14.09 -6.86 16.07
CA TRP A 133 -12.94 -7.66 15.67
C TRP A 133 -12.80 -8.86 16.60
N ILE A 134 -12.85 -10.05 16.06
CA ILE A 134 -12.78 -11.32 16.81
C ILE A 134 -11.55 -12.08 16.37
N GLN A 135 -10.74 -12.50 17.31
CA GLN A 135 -9.53 -13.26 17.03
C GLN A 135 -9.84 -14.57 16.32
N LYS A 136 -9.06 -14.84 15.26
CA LYS A 136 -9.18 -16.03 14.42
C LYS A 136 -8.10 -17.05 14.78
N GLY A 137 -8.47 -18.02 15.59
CA GLY A 137 -7.57 -19.05 16.10
C GLY A 137 -6.81 -18.60 17.35
N ALA A 138 -5.82 -19.39 17.74
CA ALA A 138 -4.88 -19.04 18.80
C ALA A 138 -3.75 -18.14 18.26
N ASP A 139 -2.97 -17.57 19.16
CA ASP A 139 -1.76 -16.84 18.85
C ASP A 139 -0.77 -17.72 18.07
N ILE A 140 0.00 -17.11 17.20
CA ILE A 140 1.10 -17.76 16.50
C ILE A 140 2.40 -17.26 17.15
N ASP A 141 2.88 -17.99 18.13
CA ASP A 141 4.02 -17.60 18.96
C ASP A 141 5.37 -17.83 18.27
N GLY A 142 6.36 -17.05 18.67
CA GLY A 142 7.77 -17.32 18.39
C GLY A 142 8.23 -18.61 19.08
N GLU A 143 9.33 -19.18 18.61
CA GLU A 143 9.79 -20.50 19.06
C GLU A 143 10.72 -20.43 20.25
N ALA A 144 11.52 -19.37 20.33
CA ALA A 144 12.51 -19.21 21.39
C ALA A 144 12.62 -17.75 21.85
N ALA A 145 13.30 -17.56 22.98
CA ALA A 145 13.56 -16.22 23.52
C ALA A 145 14.31 -15.35 22.51
N ASP A 146 13.91 -14.08 22.44
CA ASP A 146 14.48 -13.05 21.59
C ASP A 146 14.34 -13.30 20.06
N ASP A 147 13.52 -14.26 19.61
CA ASP A 147 13.25 -14.50 18.19
C ASP A 147 12.57 -13.32 17.49
N ARG A 148 11.76 -12.56 18.25
CA ARG A 148 11.00 -11.41 17.77
C ARG A 148 10.07 -11.76 16.61
N SER A 149 9.37 -12.89 16.72
CA SER A 149 8.32 -13.30 15.76
C SER A 149 7.22 -12.23 15.66
N GLY A 150 6.77 -11.90 14.43
CA GLY A 150 5.86 -10.79 14.22
C GLY A 150 6.54 -9.43 14.03
N TRP A 151 7.87 -9.41 13.85
CA TRP A 151 8.56 -8.20 13.40
C TRP A 151 8.05 -7.73 12.03
N SER A 152 7.83 -8.66 11.14
CA SER A 152 7.19 -8.43 9.85
C SER A 152 6.09 -9.46 9.59
N VAL A 153 4.99 -9.03 8.95
CA VAL A 153 3.86 -9.88 8.58
C VAL A 153 3.41 -9.58 7.16
N SER A 154 2.91 -10.60 6.45
CA SER A 154 2.26 -10.41 5.16
C SER A 154 1.15 -11.44 4.94
N MET A 155 -0.04 -11.01 4.55
CA MET A 155 -1.22 -11.83 4.29
C MET A 155 -1.71 -11.66 2.85
N PRO A 156 -1.46 -12.62 1.94
CA PRO A 156 -1.98 -12.53 0.58
C PRO A 156 -3.49 -12.79 0.49
N ASP A 157 -4.06 -13.48 1.48
CA ASP A 157 -5.47 -13.79 1.62
C ASP A 157 -5.84 -14.04 3.10
N ALA A 158 -7.13 -14.10 3.41
CA ALA A 158 -7.64 -14.25 4.78
C ALA A 158 -7.20 -15.57 5.49
N ASN A 159 -6.55 -16.50 4.80
CA ASN A 159 -6.21 -17.83 5.30
C ASN A 159 -4.72 -18.19 5.21
N THR A 160 -3.88 -17.24 4.77
CA THR A 160 -2.43 -17.44 4.66
C THR A 160 -1.70 -16.26 5.28
N VAL A 161 -0.66 -16.53 6.08
CA VAL A 161 0.19 -15.49 6.67
C VAL A 161 1.65 -15.92 6.68
N ALA A 162 2.55 -15.04 6.26
CA ALA A 162 3.99 -15.13 6.48
C ALA A 162 4.37 -14.26 7.69
N ILE A 163 5.27 -14.76 8.52
CA ILE A 163 5.73 -14.13 9.76
C ILE A 163 7.25 -14.17 9.80
N GLY A 164 7.87 -13.01 9.87
CA GLY A 164 9.30 -12.87 10.08
C GLY A 164 9.67 -12.84 11.56
N ALA A 165 10.73 -13.56 11.91
CA ALA A 165 11.37 -13.58 13.20
C ALA A 165 12.87 -13.33 12.98
N TYR A 166 13.23 -12.06 12.79
CA TYR A 166 14.52 -11.66 12.23
C TYR A 166 15.72 -11.93 13.14
N GLN A 167 15.51 -12.20 14.44
CA GLN A 167 16.55 -12.58 15.37
C GLN A 167 16.53 -14.07 15.74
N ASN A 168 15.71 -14.90 15.07
CA ASN A 168 15.73 -16.35 15.32
C ASN A 168 17.13 -16.92 15.10
N GLY A 169 17.55 -17.76 16.06
CA GLY A 169 18.90 -18.34 16.09
C GLY A 169 19.03 -19.74 15.45
N GLY A 170 18.02 -20.22 14.71
CA GLY A 170 17.97 -21.60 14.20
C GLY A 170 19.16 -22.01 13.35
N ASN A 171 19.63 -21.17 12.45
CA ASN A 171 20.78 -21.41 11.57
C ASN A 171 22.04 -20.59 11.94
N GLY A 172 22.05 -19.94 13.09
CA GLY A 172 23.12 -19.08 13.59
C GLY A 172 22.55 -17.94 14.41
N ASN A 173 23.34 -17.34 15.31
CA ASN A 173 22.85 -16.21 16.13
C ASN A 173 22.31 -15.11 15.23
N ASP A 174 21.05 -14.70 15.44
CA ASP A 174 20.37 -13.66 14.66
C ASP A 174 20.38 -13.92 13.14
N ALA A 175 20.43 -15.19 12.69
CA ALA A 175 20.30 -15.51 11.28
C ALA A 175 18.93 -15.12 10.74
N GLY A 176 17.92 -15.20 11.59
CA GLY A 176 16.53 -14.95 11.28
C GLY A 176 15.85 -16.06 10.48
N HIS A 177 14.54 -16.07 10.47
CA HIS A 177 13.74 -16.96 9.64
C HIS A 177 12.37 -16.36 9.27
N VAL A 178 11.68 -17.05 8.36
CA VAL A 178 10.27 -16.81 8.05
C VAL A 178 9.49 -18.10 8.13
N ARG A 179 8.35 -18.07 8.82
CA ARG A 179 7.37 -19.16 8.87
C ARG A 179 6.09 -18.74 8.17
N ILE A 180 5.53 -19.64 7.37
CA ILE A 180 4.26 -19.42 6.68
C ILE A 180 3.19 -20.35 7.27
N TYR A 181 2.02 -19.78 7.58
CA TYR A 181 0.89 -20.52 8.15
C TYR A 181 -0.32 -20.44 7.26
N VAL A 182 -1.13 -21.50 7.28
CA VAL A 182 -2.42 -21.56 6.61
C VAL A 182 -3.52 -21.97 7.60
N TRP A 183 -4.69 -21.36 7.45
CA TRP A 183 -5.88 -21.67 8.25
C TRP A 183 -6.58 -22.90 7.71
N ASN A 184 -6.76 -23.93 8.55
CA ASN A 184 -7.41 -25.19 8.18
C ASN A 184 -8.87 -25.28 8.66
N GLU A 185 -9.55 -24.15 8.90
CA GLU A 185 -10.88 -23.98 9.48
C GLU A 185 -10.95 -24.17 11.01
N VAL A 186 -9.87 -24.59 11.66
CA VAL A 186 -9.80 -24.85 13.11
C VAL A 186 -8.61 -24.15 13.76
N ALA A 187 -7.44 -24.19 13.10
CA ALA A 187 -6.20 -23.67 13.62
C ALA A 187 -5.28 -23.18 12.49
N TRP A 188 -4.33 -22.33 12.82
CA TRP A 188 -3.21 -21.97 11.97
C TRP A 188 -2.19 -23.11 11.98
N ILE A 189 -1.89 -23.65 10.80
CA ILE A 189 -0.96 -24.77 10.62
C ILE A 189 0.18 -24.31 9.73
N GLN A 190 1.40 -24.58 10.17
CA GLN A 190 2.58 -24.20 9.40
C GLN A 190 2.61 -24.91 8.03
N LYS A 191 2.89 -24.15 6.99
CA LYS A 191 3.00 -24.61 5.60
C LYS A 191 4.46 -24.80 5.21
N GLY A 192 4.90 -26.04 5.23
CA GLY A 192 6.29 -26.40 4.97
C GLY A 192 7.19 -26.24 6.20
N GLY A 193 8.49 -26.30 5.99
CA GLY A 193 9.50 -25.99 7.02
C GLY A 193 9.80 -24.50 7.08
N ASP A 194 10.61 -24.11 8.05
CA ASP A 194 11.12 -22.75 8.19
C ASP A 194 11.95 -22.36 6.98
N ILE A 195 11.94 -21.10 6.65
CA ILE A 195 12.83 -20.52 5.63
C ILE A 195 13.89 -19.72 6.40
N ASP A 196 15.00 -20.39 6.70
CA ASP A 196 16.07 -19.83 7.54
C ASP A 196 16.94 -18.83 6.79
N GLY A 197 17.52 -17.87 7.53
CA GLY A 197 18.67 -17.09 7.08
C GLY A 197 19.85 -17.99 6.78
N GLU A 198 20.81 -17.53 5.98
CA GLU A 198 21.92 -18.36 5.51
C GLU A 198 23.04 -18.50 6.55
N VAL A 199 23.34 -17.40 7.20
CA VAL A 199 24.39 -17.34 8.23
C VAL A 199 23.99 -16.43 9.40
N ALA A 200 24.79 -16.47 10.47
CA ALA A 200 24.58 -15.61 11.63
C ALA A 200 24.60 -14.12 11.25
N GLU A 201 23.75 -13.33 11.90
CA GLU A 201 23.62 -11.87 11.77
C GLU A 201 23.00 -11.37 10.44
N ASP A 202 22.49 -12.27 9.58
CA ASP A 202 21.79 -11.92 8.33
C ASP A 202 20.49 -11.15 8.58
N LEU A 203 19.83 -11.40 9.69
CA LEU A 203 18.52 -10.86 10.05
C LEU A 203 17.44 -11.16 9.00
N SER A 204 17.41 -12.39 8.44
CA SER A 204 16.42 -12.84 7.47
C SER A 204 15.01 -12.78 8.07
N GLY A 205 14.03 -12.31 7.30
CA GLY A 205 12.68 -12.07 7.81
C GLY A 205 12.50 -10.67 8.43
N HIS A 206 13.48 -9.76 8.26
CA HIS A 206 13.30 -8.36 8.62
C HIS A 206 12.15 -7.73 7.82
N ALA A 207 12.04 -8.06 6.55
CA ALA A 207 10.90 -7.70 5.71
C ALA A 207 10.38 -8.93 4.96
N VAL A 208 9.05 -9.05 4.85
CA VAL A 208 8.38 -10.12 4.10
C VAL A 208 7.28 -9.57 3.23
N SER A 209 7.07 -10.18 2.06
CA SER A 209 5.94 -9.84 1.18
C SER A 209 5.45 -11.07 0.43
N MET A 210 4.15 -11.34 0.50
CA MET A 210 3.48 -12.43 -0.22
C MET A 210 2.44 -11.87 -1.20
N PRO A 211 2.65 -11.94 -2.51
CA PRO A 211 1.65 -11.54 -3.50
C PRO A 211 0.52 -12.57 -3.64
N ASP A 212 0.77 -13.80 -3.27
CA ASP A 212 -0.17 -14.94 -3.28
C ASP A 212 0.25 -16.00 -2.25
N ALA A 213 -0.63 -16.97 -1.98
CA ALA A 213 -0.38 -18.01 -0.97
C ALA A 213 0.82 -18.94 -1.26
N ASN A 214 1.47 -18.83 -2.42
CA ASN A 214 2.53 -19.74 -2.86
C ASN A 214 3.84 -19.03 -3.24
N THR A 215 3.94 -17.73 -3.04
CA THR A 215 5.13 -16.92 -3.33
C THR A 215 5.46 -16.03 -2.15
N VAL A 216 6.72 -15.94 -1.76
CA VAL A 216 7.19 -15.04 -0.68
C VAL A 216 8.55 -14.45 -1.03
N ALA A 217 8.70 -13.14 -0.85
CA ALA A 217 9.99 -12.46 -0.81
C ALA A 217 10.39 -12.20 0.64
N ILE A 218 11.66 -12.40 0.94
CA ILE A 218 12.25 -12.30 2.27
C ILE A 218 13.51 -11.44 2.20
N GLY A 219 13.52 -10.34 2.94
CA GLY A 219 14.69 -9.48 3.09
C GLY A 219 15.56 -9.92 4.26
N ALA A 220 16.87 -9.92 4.04
CA ALA A 220 17.93 -10.14 5.02
C ALA A 220 18.93 -8.98 4.89
N HIS A 221 18.56 -7.84 5.45
CA HIS A 221 19.18 -6.54 5.18
C HIS A 221 20.64 -6.42 5.71
N ARG A 222 21.10 -7.34 6.54
CA ARG A 222 22.49 -7.39 7.00
C ARG A 222 23.30 -8.55 6.42
N ASN A 223 22.76 -9.27 5.43
CA ASN A 223 23.52 -10.32 4.77
C ASN A 223 24.79 -9.77 4.13
N ASP A 224 25.90 -10.50 4.29
CA ASP A 224 27.24 -10.13 3.80
C ASP A 224 27.59 -10.80 2.45
N GLY A 225 26.60 -11.35 1.70
CA GLY A 225 26.84 -12.15 0.49
C GLY A 225 27.64 -11.45 -0.60
N GLY A 226 27.40 -10.16 -0.80
CA GLY A 226 28.21 -9.34 -1.71
C GLY A 226 29.36 -8.62 -1.01
N THR A 227 29.06 -7.98 0.11
CA THR A 227 29.99 -7.22 0.95
C THR A 227 29.31 -6.92 2.30
N TYR A 228 30.06 -6.37 3.28
CA TYR A 228 29.58 -6.13 4.64
C TYR A 228 28.24 -5.38 4.66
N HIS A 229 27.20 -5.97 5.25
CA HIS A 229 25.84 -5.47 5.36
C HIS A 229 25.24 -4.94 4.02
N ALA A 230 25.67 -5.48 2.89
CA ALA A 230 25.04 -5.12 1.61
C ALA A 230 23.56 -5.46 1.60
N GLY A 231 23.22 -6.52 2.31
CA GLY A 231 21.88 -7.09 2.36
C GLY A 231 21.50 -7.82 1.09
N HIS A 232 20.45 -8.62 1.16
CA HIS A 232 19.88 -9.30 0.00
C HIS A 232 18.36 -9.56 0.15
N VAL A 233 17.74 -9.98 -0.95
CA VAL A 233 16.38 -10.51 -0.97
C VAL A 233 16.38 -11.86 -1.65
N ARG A 234 15.74 -12.85 -1.00
CA ARG A 234 15.47 -14.18 -1.57
C ARG A 234 13.97 -14.34 -1.79
N ILE A 235 13.62 -14.86 -2.96
CA ILE A 235 12.22 -15.14 -3.31
C ILE A 235 12.03 -16.66 -3.36
N TYR A 236 10.95 -17.14 -2.74
CA TYR A 236 10.61 -18.56 -2.71
C TYR A 236 9.22 -18.80 -3.30
N PHE A 237 9.05 -20.00 -3.86
CA PHE A 237 7.75 -20.49 -4.30
C PHE A 237 7.45 -21.87 -3.70
N TRP A 238 6.19 -22.16 -3.50
CA TRP A 238 5.71 -23.43 -2.98
C TRP A 238 5.56 -24.46 -4.11
N ASP A 239 6.33 -25.56 -4.09
CA ASP A 239 6.30 -26.62 -5.11
C ASP A 239 5.20 -27.68 -4.87
N GLY A 240 4.41 -27.52 -3.83
CA GLY A 240 3.39 -28.48 -3.35
C GLY A 240 3.84 -29.28 -2.14
N LEU A 241 5.14 -29.22 -1.77
CA LEU A 241 5.72 -29.93 -0.63
C LEU A 241 6.69 -29.06 0.18
N ASN A 242 7.48 -28.23 -0.49
CA ASN A 242 8.52 -27.40 0.12
C ASN A 242 8.51 -25.98 -0.45
N TRP A 243 9.06 -25.05 0.31
CA TRP A 243 9.46 -23.74 -0.21
C TRP A 243 10.78 -23.87 -0.95
N VAL A 244 10.78 -23.54 -2.24
CA VAL A 244 11.93 -23.64 -3.14
C VAL A 244 12.31 -22.25 -3.62
N GLN A 245 13.58 -21.91 -3.55
CA GLN A 245 14.05 -20.60 -3.98
C GLN A 245 13.82 -20.37 -5.49
N LYS A 246 13.31 -19.20 -5.83
CA LYS A 246 13.00 -18.77 -7.19
C LYS A 246 14.08 -17.84 -7.73
N GLY A 247 15.04 -18.43 -8.44
CA GLY A 247 16.20 -17.71 -8.96
C GLY A 247 17.35 -17.62 -7.96
N ALA A 248 18.34 -16.81 -8.29
CA ALA A 248 19.44 -16.47 -7.38
C ALA A 248 19.03 -15.34 -6.44
N ASP A 249 19.84 -15.10 -5.41
CA ASP A 249 19.72 -13.97 -4.50
C ASP A 249 19.77 -12.65 -5.28
N ILE A 250 19.06 -11.66 -4.79
CA ILE A 250 19.16 -10.28 -5.28
C ILE A 250 19.95 -9.49 -4.24
N ASP A 251 21.25 -9.37 -4.49
CA ASP A 251 22.18 -8.76 -3.55
C ASP A 251 22.14 -7.23 -3.59
N GLY A 252 22.49 -6.60 -2.45
CA GLY A 252 22.85 -5.19 -2.38
C GLY A 252 24.11 -4.90 -3.21
N GLU A 253 24.34 -3.65 -3.54
CA GLU A 253 25.41 -3.24 -4.46
C GLU A 253 26.72 -2.92 -3.72
N ALA A 254 26.60 -2.34 -2.53
CA ALA A 254 27.77 -1.91 -1.76
C ALA A 254 27.60 -2.22 -0.25
N ALA A 255 28.68 -2.00 0.49
CA ALA A 255 28.67 -2.18 1.94
C ALA A 255 27.73 -1.17 2.60
N ASP A 256 27.03 -1.63 3.63
CA ASP A 256 26.07 -0.85 4.42
C ASP A 256 24.88 -0.29 3.65
N ASP A 257 24.57 -0.85 2.45
CA ASP A 257 23.35 -0.51 1.68
C ASP A 257 22.07 -0.94 2.38
N TYR A 258 22.13 -2.02 3.18
CA TYR A 258 20.97 -2.63 3.84
C TYR A 258 19.85 -3.02 2.88
N SER A 259 20.19 -3.53 1.71
CA SER A 259 19.23 -3.98 0.68
C SER A 259 18.32 -5.09 1.26
N GLY A 260 17.00 -4.98 1.04
CA GLY A 260 16.02 -5.88 1.64
C GLY A 260 15.52 -5.43 3.02
N SER A 261 15.84 -4.19 3.45
CA SER A 261 15.21 -3.58 4.63
C SER A 261 13.70 -3.37 4.45
N ALA A 262 13.27 -3.12 3.23
CA ALA A 262 11.87 -3.13 2.80
C ALA A 262 11.71 -3.94 1.52
N VAL A 263 10.65 -4.74 1.42
CA VAL A 263 10.30 -5.51 0.23
C VAL A 263 8.80 -5.46 -0.04
N ASN A 264 8.40 -5.38 -1.31
CA ASN A 264 7.00 -5.51 -1.68
C ASN A 264 6.86 -6.18 -3.05
N MET A 265 5.93 -7.13 -3.15
CA MET A 265 5.60 -7.85 -4.38
C MET A 265 4.13 -7.62 -4.75
N PRO A 266 3.83 -6.89 -5.84
CA PRO A 266 2.46 -6.74 -6.32
C PRO A 266 1.93 -8.01 -7.02
N ASP A 267 2.83 -8.85 -7.50
CA ASP A 267 2.55 -10.15 -8.14
C ASP A 267 3.77 -11.08 -8.00
N ALA A 268 3.59 -12.37 -8.33
CA ALA A 268 4.63 -13.38 -8.17
C ALA A 268 5.91 -13.15 -9.02
N ASN A 269 5.92 -12.19 -9.94
CA ASN A 269 7.00 -11.95 -10.90
C ASN A 269 7.58 -10.54 -10.84
N THR A 270 7.15 -9.73 -9.88
CA THR A 270 7.66 -8.37 -9.68
C THR A 270 8.00 -8.18 -8.21
N VAL A 271 9.16 -7.59 -7.90
CA VAL A 271 9.57 -7.23 -6.54
C VAL A 271 10.24 -5.87 -6.52
N ALA A 272 9.87 -5.02 -5.56
CA ALA A 272 10.58 -3.81 -5.21
C ALA A 272 11.37 -4.04 -3.92
N ILE A 273 12.59 -3.52 -3.87
CA ILE A 273 13.56 -3.72 -2.79
C ILE A 273 14.11 -2.35 -2.38
N GLY A 274 13.96 -2.00 -1.12
CA GLY A 274 14.55 -0.82 -0.50
C GLY A 274 15.93 -1.11 0.09
N ALA A 275 16.80 -0.12 -0.02
CA ALA A 275 18.14 -0.10 0.54
C ALA A 275 18.41 1.31 1.06
N TRP A 276 17.92 1.60 2.27
CA TRP A 276 17.90 2.94 2.84
C TRP A 276 19.31 3.49 3.14
N GLY A 277 20.29 2.63 3.30
CA GLY A 277 21.70 3.01 3.53
C GLY A 277 22.51 3.22 2.25
N ASN A 278 21.92 3.03 1.06
CA ASN A 278 22.67 3.15 -0.18
C ASN A 278 23.20 4.58 -0.41
N ASP A 279 24.47 4.67 -0.82
CA ASP A 279 25.22 5.93 -1.04
C ASP A 279 25.23 6.37 -2.52
N GLY A 280 24.39 5.79 -3.38
CA GLY A 280 24.46 5.98 -4.85
C GLY A 280 24.42 7.42 -5.30
N ASN A 281 23.59 8.25 -4.69
CA ASN A 281 23.49 9.69 -4.99
C ASN A 281 24.21 10.56 -3.93
N ASP A 282 24.10 10.21 -2.66
CA ASP A 282 24.81 10.83 -1.53
C ASP A 282 24.78 9.88 -0.33
N LEU A 283 25.52 10.19 0.77
CA LEU A 283 25.64 9.37 1.97
C LEU A 283 24.25 9.01 2.55
N ASN A 284 23.91 7.72 2.64
CA ASN A 284 22.62 7.21 3.09
C ASN A 284 21.43 7.91 2.40
N ALA A 285 21.57 8.33 1.16
CA ALA A 285 20.45 8.89 0.40
C ALA A 285 19.35 7.83 0.21
N GLY A 286 19.77 6.57 0.16
CA GLY A 286 18.91 5.41 -0.05
C GLY A 286 18.44 5.25 -1.49
N HIS A 287 17.98 4.06 -1.84
CA HIS A 287 17.38 3.81 -3.14
C HIS A 287 16.30 2.71 -3.11
N VAL A 288 15.57 2.59 -4.21
CA VAL A 288 14.67 1.47 -4.50
C VAL A 288 15.03 0.87 -5.84
N ARG A 289 15.17 -0.46 -5.89
CA ARG A 289 15.33 -1.23 -7.13
C ARG A 289 14.12 -2.12 -7.36
N VAL A 290 13.64 -2.17 -8.59
CA VAL A 290 12.53 -3.03 -8.98
C VAL A 290 13.04 -4.12 -9.91
N TYR A 291 12.65 -5.37 -9.66
CA TYR A 291 13.03 -6.52 -10.47
C TYR A 291 11.82 -7.25 -11.03
N THR A 292 11.99 -7.84 -12.20
CA THR A 292 11.00 -8.70 -12.84
C THR A 292 11.58 -10.06 -13.18
N TRP A 293 10.78 -11.11 -13.02
CA TRP A 293 11.13 -12.48 -13.35
C TRP A 293 10.89 -12.76 -14.84
N ASP A 294 11.94 -13.13 -15.57
CA ASP A 294 11.87 -13.42 -17.00
C ASP A 294 11.55 -14.90 -17.32
N GLY A 295 11.32 -15.71 -16.30
CA GLY A 295 11.13 -17.16 -16.38
C GLY A 295 12.38 -17.98 -15.97
N VAL A 296 13.55 -17.33 -15.84
CA VAL A 296 14.84 -17.94 -15.50
C VAL A 296 15.59 -17.15 -14.44
N THR A 297 15.61 -15.81 -14.56
CA THR A 297 16.35 -14.90 -13.66
C THR A 297 15.51 -13.68 -13.28
N TRP A 298 15.87 -13.10 -12.15
CA TRP A 298 15.40 -11.76 -11.77
C TRP A 298 16.22 -10.71 -12.51
N THR A 299 15.56 -9.86 -13.30
CA THR A 299 16.20 -8.79 -14.07
C THR A 299 15.66 -7.45 -13.61
N GLN A 300 16.56 -6.47 -13.41
CA GLN A 300 16.18 -5.16 -12.96
C GLN A 300 15.31 -4.43 -13.99
N LYS A 301 14.24 -3.81 -13.52
CA LYS A 301 13.29 -3.05 -14.32
C LYS A 301 13.59 -1.55 -14.23
N GLY A 302 14.29 -1.04 -15.22
CA GLY A 302 14.76 0.34 -15.24
C GLY A 302 16.09 0.52 -14.52
N ILE A 303 16.43 1.78 -14.23
CA ILE A 303 17.54 2.16 -13.36
C ILE A 303 17.03 2.32 -11.93
N ASP A 304 17.95 2.49 -10.99
CA ASP A 304 17.62 2.75 -9.59
C ASP A 304 16.73 3.99 -9.44
N ILE A 305 15.91 3.97 -8.42
CA ILE A 305 15.17 5.15 -7.99
C ILE A 305 15.89 5.64 -6.74
N ASP A 306 16.74 6.65 -6.91
CA ASP A 306 17.61 7.14 -5.86
C ASP A 306 16.94 8.22 -5.00
N GLY A 307 17.31 8.28 -3.72
CA GLY A 307 17.00 9.38 -2.83
C GLY A 307 17.67 10.68 -3.30
N GLU A 308 17.15 11.81 -2.86
CA GLU A 308 17.56 13.12 -3.37
C GLU A 308 18.78 13.69 -2.66
N ALA A 309 18.88 13.50 -1.34
CA ALA A 309 19.93 14.09 -0.52
C ALA A 309 20.47 13.12 0.54
N ALA A 310 21.58 13.53 1.16
CA ALA A 310 22.25 12.74 2.20
C ALA A 310 21.36 12.54 3.41
N ASN A 311 21.30 11.28 3.89
CA ASN A 311 20.52 10.82 5.04
C ASN A 311 19.00 10.91 4.87
N ASP A 312 18.47 11.02 3.67
CA ASP A 312 17.03 10.97 3.40
C ASP A 312 16.45 9.57 3.72
N GLU A 313 17.30 8.54 3.65
CA GLU A 313 16.94 7.13 3.87
C GLU A 313 15.77 6.70 2.96
N PHE A 314 15.80 7.09 1.69
CA PHE A 314 14.81 6.72 0.70
C PHE A 314 14.75 5.19 0.51
N GLY A 315 13.54 4.65 0.37
CA GLY A 315 13.34 3.20 0.33
C GLY A 315 13.15 2.55 1.70
N TYR A 316 12.99 3.36 2.78
CA TYR A 316 12.71 2.86 4.13
C TYR A 316 11.37 2.13 4.19
N SER A 317 10.36 2.61 3.51
CA SER A 317 9.06 1.96 3.34
C SER A 317 8.67 1.89 1.87
N ILE A 318 7.97 0.81 1.46
CA ILE A 318 7.61 0.55 0.06
C ILE A 318 6.20 -0.04 -0.02
N SER A 319 5.43 0.39 -1.03
CA SER A 319 4.17 -0.22 -1.40
C SER A 319 3.96 -0.19 -2.92
N MET A 320 3.65 -1.33 -3.53
CA MET A 320 3.35 -1.47 -4.97
C MET A 320 1.94 -2.01 -5.17
N PRO A 321 0.99 -1.21 -5.60
CA PRO A 321 -0.36 -1.71 -5.92
C PRO A 321 -0.40 -2.53 -7.23
N ASP A 322 0.57 -2.33 -8.11
CA ASP A 322 0.73 -3.03 -9.37
C ASP A 322 2.20 -2.97 -9.83
N ALA A 323 2.56 -3.76 -10.86
CA ALA A 323 3.93 -3.85 -11.38
C ALA A 323 4.49 -2.54 -11.95
N ASN A 324 3.71 -1.48 -12.10
CA ASN A 324 4.10 -0.23 -12.74
C ASN A 324 3.92 1.02 -11.87
N THR A 325 3.50 0.85 -10.63
CA THR A 325 3.30 1.94 -9.68
C THR A 325 3.99 1.58 -8.36
N ILE A 326 4.74 2.51 -7.79
CA ILE A 326 5.41 2.31 -6.50
C ILE A 326 5.30 3.57 -5.65
N ALA A 327 4.94 3.42 -4.39
CA ALA A 327 5.13 4.41 -3.35
C ALA A 327 6.33 4.04 -2.49
N THR A 328 7.09 5.04 -2.06
CA THR A 328 8.23 4.85 -1.18
C THR A 328 8.38 6.02 -0.24
N GLY A 329 8.84 5.74 0.98
CA GLY A 329 9.12 6.75 1.99
C GLY A 329 10.62 7.06 2.09
N ALA A 330 10.90 8.33 2.39
CA ALA A 330 12.18 8.90 2.76
C ALA A 330 11.96 9.64 4.09
N HIS A 331 11.87 8.89 5.18
CA HIS A 331 11.33 9.40 6.45
C HIS A 331 12.20 10.46 7.12
N ARG A 332 13.46 10.61 6.70
CA ARG A 332 14.37 11.66 7.18
C ARG A 332 14.62 12.77 6.18
N ALA A 333 13.90 12.78 5.06
CA ALA A 333 14.05 13.88 4.09
C ALA A 333 13.67 15.25 4.69
N ASP A 334 14.42 16.26 4.33
CA ASP A 334 14.33 17.63 4.90
C ASP A 334 13.28 18.51 4.20
N GLY A 335 12.28 17.99 3.51
CA GLY A 335 11.32 18.70 2.66
C GLY A 335 10.79 20.02 3.21
N THR A 336 10.00 19.98 4.28
CA THR A 336 9.49 21.21 4.98
C THR A 336 10.36 21.63 6.17
N GLY A 337 11.29 20.77 6.59
CA GLY A 337 12.23 21.01 7.68
C GLY A 337 13.01 19.76 8.01
N LEU A 338 14.00 19.87 8.91
CA LEU A 338 14.90 18.76 9.29
C LEU A 338 14.09 17.52 9.73
N ASP A 339 14.34 16.36 9.10
CA ASP A 339 13.67 15.09 9.34
C ASP A 339 12.11 15.19 9.31
N ALA A 340 11.56 16.12 8.52
CA ALA A 340 10.11 16.19 8.34
C ALA A 340 9.56 14.95 7.65
N GLY A 341 10.39 14.35 6.81
CA GLY A 341 10.10 13.17 6.01
C GLY A 341 9.30 13.46 4.74
N GLN A 342 9.37 12.54 3.81
CA GLN A 342 8.66 12.60 2.53
C GLN A 342 8.17 11.21 2.11
N ALA A 343 7.11 11.19 1.31
CA ALA A 343 6.71 10.01 0.55
C ALA A 343 6.56 10.37 -0.93
N HIS A 344 6.91 9.44 -1.81
CA HIS A 344 6.91 9.66 -3.25
C HIS A 344 6.14 8.55 -3.96
N ILE A 345 5.47 8.90 -5.06
CA ILE A 345 4.88 7.93 -5.98
C ILE A 345 5.60 8.00 -7.32
N TYR A 346 6.10 6.87 -7.80
CA TYR A 346 6.67 6.72 -9.13
C TYR A 346 5.81 5.83 -9.99
N LYS A 347 5.83 6.09 -11.30
CA LYS A 347 5.12 5.30 -12.31
C LYS A 347 6.06 4.93 -13.45
N TRP A 348 5.99 3.67 -13.88
CA TRP A 348 6.71 3.17 -15.05
C TRP A 348 6.06 3.67 -16.33
N ASP A 349 6.83 4.39 -17.18
CA ASP A 349 6.36 4.94 -18.46
C ASP A 349 6.53 3.98 -19.66
N GLY A 350 7.10 2.79 -19.41
CA GLY A 350 7.49 1.80 -20.41
C GLY A 350 9.01 1.76 -20.64
N SER A 351 9.77 2.73 -20.11
CA SER A 351 11.22 2.84 -20.25
C SER A 351 11.95 3.29 -18.98
N ALA A 352 11.30 4.07 -18.13
CA ALA A 352 11.86 4.62 -16.89
C ALA A 352 10.79 4.78 -15.79
N TRP A 353 11.25 4.81 -14.55
CA TRP A 353 10.43 5.22 -13.40
C TRP A 353 10.35 6.74 -13.35
N MET A 354 9.16 7.28 -13.43
CA MET A 354 8.89 8.72 -13.46
C MET A 354 8.18 9.14 -12.17
N LEU A 355 8.73 10.16 -11.50
CA LEU A 355 8.06 10.74 -10.33
C LEU A 355 6.69 11.28 -10.73
N LEU A 356 5.64 10.79 -10.06
CA LEU A 356 4.25 11.18 -10.29
C LEU A 356 3.79 12.21 -9.27
N SER A 357 4.14 12.03 -7.99
CA SER A 357 3.76 12.92 -6.89
C SER A 357 4.72 12.77 -5.71
N SER A 358 4.85 13.85 -4.92
CA SER A 358 5.58 13.88 -3.65
C SER A 358 4.69 14.47 -2.55
N PHE A 359 4.88 14.00 -1.31
CA PHE A 359 4.12 14.40 -0.14
C PHE A 359 5.10 14.71 0.98
N ASP A 360 5.17 15.97 1.38
CA ASP A 360 6.05 16.41 2.47
C ASP A 360 5.42 16.17 3.85
N GLY A 361 6.25 15.89 4.83
CA GLY A 361 5.87 15.97 6.24
C GLY A 361 5.51 17.42 6.61
N GLU A 362 4.76 17.60 7.67
CA GLU A 362 4.23 18.93 8.05
C GLU A 362 5.23 19.75 8.85
N LEU A 363 5.89 19.11 9.78
CA LEU A 363 6.78 19.78 10.75
C LEU A 363 8.13 19.04 10.85
N VAL A 364 9.09 19.78 11.40
CA VAL A 364 10.41 19.26 11.75
C VAL A 364 10.29 18.02 12.64
N GLY A 365 10.94 16.93 12.25
CA GLY A 365 11.02 15.69 13.02
C GLY A 365 9.78 14.82 12.98
N ASP A 366 8.82 15.06 12.07
CA ASP A 366 7.61 14.23 11.94
C ASP A 366 7.88 12.81 11.44
N GLU A 367 8.98 12.63 10.68
CA GLU A 367 9.35 11.40 9.99
C GLU A 367 8.20 10.84 9.10
N SER A 368 7.52 11.73 8.36
CA SER A 368 6.48 11.35 7.39
C SER A 368 7.06 10.43 6.31
N GLY A 369 6.35 9.35 5.98
CA GLY A 369 6.88 8.31 5.10
C GLY A 369 7.60 7.18 5.84
N CYS A 370 7.60 7.15 7.18
CA CYS A 370 8.08 5.98 7.94
C CYS A 370 7.28 4.70 7.57
N SER A 371 6.04 4.84 7.15
CA SER A 371 5.22 3.79 6.56
C SER A 371 4.36 4.33 5.43
N VAL A 372 4.19 3.54 4.36
CA VAL A 372 3.32 3.86 3.23
C VAL A 372 2.48 2.65 2.82
N SER A 373 1.24 2.89 2.38
CA SER A 373 0.37 1.84 1.84
C SER A 373 -0.44 2.37 0.66
N MET A 374 -0.40 1.65 -0.47
CA MET A 374 -1.19 1.95 -1.67
C MET A 374 -2.07 0.74 -2.02
N PRO A 375 -3.39 0.80 -1.81
CA PRO A 375 -4.29 -0.27 -2.24
C PRO A 375 -4.51 -0.29 -3.75
N ASN A 376 -4.26 0.82 -4.42
CA ASN A 376 -4.37 1.02 -5.86
C ASN A 376 -3.51 2.22 -6.29
N ALA A 377 -3.31 2.42 -7.59
CA ALA A 377 -2.45 3.48 -8.14
C ALA A 377 -2.93 4.94 -7.83
N ASN A 378 -4.09 5.10 -7.22
CA ASN A 378 -4.74 6.40 -7.03
C ASN A 378 -4.92 6.79 -5.55
N THR A 379 -4.61 5.90 -4.61
CA THR A 379 -4.79 6.16 -3.17
C THR A 379 -3.52 5.78 -2.42
N ILE A 380 -3.09 6.63 -1.49
CA ILE A 380 -1.93 6.39 -0.62
C ILE A 380 -2.24 6.81 0.81
N ALA A 381 -1.85 5.99 1.76
CA ALA A 381 -1.73 6.35 3.17
C ALA A 381 -0.26 6.53 3.53
N ILE A 382 0.04 7.51 4.37
CA ILE A 382 1.38 7.90 4.79
C ILE A 382 1.37 8.11 6.31
N GLY A 383 2.17 7.33 7.03
CA GLY A 383 2.39 7.48 8.45
C GLY A 383 3.50 8.48 8.75
N ALA A 384 3.35 9.20 9.87
CA ALA A 384 4.31 10.15 10.41
C ALA A 384 4.36 9.97 11.94
N ARG A 385 5.15 9.00 12.39
CA ARG A 385 5.12 8.46 13.77
C ARG A 385 5.49 9.47 14.84
N TYR A 386 6.30 10.47 14.52
CA TYR A 386 6.73 11.49 15.49
C TYR A 386 5.96 12.79 15.35
N ASN A 387 4.92 12.87 14.52
CA ASN A 387 4.09 14.05 14.49
C ASN A 387 3.55 14.37 15.88
N SER A 388 3.62 15.65 16.23
CA SER A 388 3.30 16.11 17.59
C SER A 388 2.09 17.05 17.65
N ASN A 389 1.23 17.06 16.63
CA ASN A 389 0.05 17.94 16.58
C ASN A 389 -0.97 17.62 17.69
N SER A 390 -1.21 16.34 17.98
CA SER A 390 -2.14 15.90 19.03
C SER A 390 -1.48 15.64 20.39
N GLY A 391 -0.14 15.55 20.45
CA GLY A 391 0.68 15.28 21.62
C GLY A 391 2.12 15.01 21.21
N TYR A 392 3.09 15.16 22.10
CA TYR A 392 4.49 14.88 21.81
C TYR A 392 4.66 13.45 21.30
N HIS A 393 5.12 13.28 20.04
CA HIS A 393 5.25 12.00 19.34
C HIS A 393 3.98 11.13 19.37
N ALA A 394 2.79 11.75 19.36
CA ALA A 394 1.54 11.00 19.28
C ALA A 394 1.43 10.26 17.91
N GLY A 395 2.02 10.83 16.90
CA GLY A 395 1.98 10.34 15.52
C GLY A 395 0.65 10.63 14.83
N HIS A 396 0.63 10.53 13.51
CA HIS A 396 -0.58 10.62 12.71
C HIS A 396 -0.47 9.84 11.39
N THR A 397 -1.58 9.70 10.70
CA THR A 397 -1.66 9.15 9.35
C THR A 397 -2.47 10.07 8.46
N ARG A 398 -1.96 10.38 7.27
CA ARG A 398 -2.66 11.13 6.22
C ARG A 398 -2.94 10.22 5.03
N ILE A 399 -4.14 10.33 4.49
CA ILE A 399 -4.57 9.58 3.32
C ILE A 399 -4.85 10.55 2.17
N TYR A 400 -4.33 10.22 1.00
CA TYR A 400 -4.52 11.02 -0.21
C TYR A 400 -5.10 10.15 -1.32
N SER A 401 -5.97 10.78 -2.14
CA SER A 401 -6.45 10.14 -3.36
C SER A 401 -6.31 11.08 -4.55
N SER A 402 -6.12 10.53 -5.74
CA SER A 402 -6.03 11.32 -6.95
C SER A 402 -7.34 12.06 -7.23
N ALA A 403 -7.24 13.25 -7.78
CA ALA A 403 -8.40 14.09 -8.10
C ALA A 403 -9.42 13.40 -9.01
N ASP A 404 -9.02 12.38 -9.77
CA ASP A 404 -9.92 11.58 -10.61
C ASP A 404 -10.80 10.63 -9.77
N GLU A 405 -10.38 10.28 -8.55
CA GLU A 405 -11.16 9.44 -7.61
C GLU A 405 -11.85 10.25 -6.49
N VAL A 406 -11.41 11.47 -6.19
CA VAL A 406 -12.13 12.39 -5.28
C VAL A 406 -13.41 12.96 -5.94
N GLY A 407 -13.83 12.33 -7.03
CA GLY A 407 -15.19 12.50 -7.54
C GLY A 407 -16.15 12.08 -6.44
N VAL A 408 -17.00 13.07 -6.00
CA VAL A 408 -18.21 12.88 -5.20
C VAL A 408 -18.61 11.40 -5.15
N LEU A 409 -18.81 10.82 -3.95
CA LEU A 409 -19.45 9.52 -3.82
C LEU A 409 -20.60 9.44 -4.81
N GLU A 410 -20.35 8.76 -5.94
CA GLU A 410 -21.42 8.24 -6.72
C GLU A 410 -22.06 7.16 -5.85
N THR A 411 -23.09 7.53 -5.08
CA THR A 411 -24.05 6.53 -4.64
C THR A 411 -24.66 5.99 -5.93
N ASN A 412 -23.96 5.01 -6.52
CA ASN A 412 -24.29 4.48 -7.83
C ASN A 412 -25.74 4.01 -7.83
N PHE A 413 -26.52 4.54 -8.72
CA PHE A 413 -27.71 3.81 -9.16
C PHE A 413 -27.20 2.42 -9.55
N SER A 414 -27.57 1.38 -8.79
CA SER A 414 -27.23 -0.01 -9.13
C SER A 414 -27.33 -0.20 -10.64
N ASN A 415 -26.25 -0.50 -11.30
CA ASN A 415 -25.95 -0.80 -12.72
C ASN A 415 -27.05 -0.79 -13.79
N THR A 416 -28.10 0.03 -13.66
CA THR A 416 -29.32 -0.04 -14.48
C THR A 416 -29.57 1.21 -15.34
N ILE A 417 -28.85 2.33 -15.14
CA ILE A 417 -29.04 3.52 -15.97
C ILE A 417 -28.23 3.39 -17.24
N VAL A 418 -28.91 3.52 -18.39
CA VAL A 418 -28.30 3.51 -19.72
C VAL A 418 -28.67 4.78 -20.47
N VAL A 419 -27.68 5.46 -21.06
CA VAL A 419 -27.85 6.65 -21.87
C VAL A 419 -27.39 6.37 -23.30
N TYR A 420 -28.28 6.45 -24.27
CA TYR A 420 -27.98 6.15 -25.68
C TYR A 420 -28.78 6.95 -26.67
N PRO A 421 -28.31 7.09 -27.93
CA PRO A 421 -27.01 6.70 -28.45
C PRO A 421 -25.90 7.66 -27.97
N ASN A 422 -24.68 7.14 -27.87
CA ASN A 422 -23.51 7.96 -27.66
C ASN A 422 -22.37 7.44 -28.56
N PRO A 423 -21.95 8.17 -29.61
CA PRO A 423 -22.33 9.55 -29.99
C PRO A 423 -23.78 9.71 -30.43
N THR A 424 -24.27 10.96 -30.33
CA THR A 424 -25.67 11.33 -30.71
C THR A 424 -25.72 12.51 -31.68
N LYS A 425 -26.79 12.59 -32.49
CA LYS A 425 -27.11 13.79 -33.28
C LYS A 425 -27.87 14.84 -32.46
N GLY A 426 -27.98 14.66 -31.15
CA GLY A 426 -28.62 15.55 -30.20
C GLY A 426 -29.81 14.93 -29.48
N GLU A 427 -30.43 13.88 -29.99
CA GLU A 427 -31.47 13.12 -29.29
C GLU A 427 -30.87 12.00 -28.45
N LEU A 428 -31.29 11.89 -27.20
CA LEU A 428 -30.85 10.89 -26.24
C LEU A 428 -32.03 10.21 -25.59
N ASN A 429 -31.84 8.92 -25.34
CA ASN A 429 -32.70 8.10 -24.53
C ASN A 429 -31.98 7.82 -23.22
N ILE A 430 -32.67 7.98 -22.11
CA ILE A 430 -32.20 7.69 -20.77
C ILE A 430 -33.11 6.62 -20.18
N ASP A 431 -32.61 5.42 -20.04
CA ASP A 431 -33.27 4.34 -19.32
C ASP A 431 -32.76 4.33 -17.89
N LEU A 432 -33.66 4.58 -16.94
CA LEU A 432 -33.35 4.68 -15.52
C LEU A 432 -33.47 3.32 -14.78
N GLY A 433 -33.84 2.25 -15.50
CA GLY A 433 -34.09 0.93 -14.92
C GLY A 433 -35.32 0.88 -14.04
N ALA A 434 -35.24 0.31 -12.83
CA ALA A 434 -36.37 0.29 -11.89
C ALA A 434 -36.72 1.71 -11.43
N SER A 435 -38.00 1.98 -11.13
CA SER A 435 -38.56 3.30 -10.84
C SER A 435 -37.71 4.12 -9.86
N ASN A 436 -37.24 5.27 -10.31
CA ASN A 436 -36.48 6.22 -9.49
C ASN A 436 -37.38 7.38 -9.07
N ASN A 437 -37.48 7.65 -7.78
CA ASN A 437 -38.29 8.70 -7.21
C ASN A 437 -37.73 10.08 -7.59
N ASN A 438 -38.50 10.86 -8.36
CA ASN A 438 -38.22 12.26 -8.65
C ASN A 438 -36.80 12.56 -9.22
N PRO A 439 -36.34 11.93 -10.30
CA PRO A 439 -35.02 12.20 -10.84
C PRO A 439 -34.91 13.64 -11.38
N THR A 440 -33.76 14.25 -11.09
CA THR A 440 -33.34 15.54 -11.67
C THR A 440 -32.24 15.26 -12.68
N ILE A 441 -32.36 15.75 -13.90
CA ILE A 441 -31.38 15.61 -14.97
C ILE A 441 -30.83 16.98 -15.30
N THR A 442 -29.51 17.12 -15.22
CA THR A 442 -28.79 18.36 -15.56
C THR A 442 -27.81 18.08 -16.70
N ILE A 443 -27.83 18.89 -17.75
CA ILE A 443 -26.88 18.81 -18.86
C ILE A 443 -25.97 20.05 -18.79
N THR A 444 -24.64 19.82 -18.78
CA THR A 444 -23.63 20.88 -18.85
C THR A 444 -22.74 20.70 -20.07
N ASN A 445 -22.18 21.82 -20.57
CA ASN A 445 -21.12 21.75 -21.57
C ASN A 445 -19.75 21.54 -20.96
N LEU A 446 -18.71 21.48 -21.79
CA LEU A 446 -17.30 21.26 -21.37
C LEU A 446 -16.77 22.31 -20.37
N TRP A 447 -17.36 23.52 -20.35
CA TRP A 447 -17.00 24.62 -19.45
C TRP A 447 -17.85 24.65 -18.16
N GLY A 448 -18.63 23.58 -17.89
CA GLY A 448 -19.51 23.51 -16.72
C GLY A 448 -20.75 24.40 -16.79
N GLN A 449 -21.02 25.06 -17.91
CA GLN A 449 -22.26 25.86 -18.05
C GLN A 449 -23.45 24.93 -18.15
N GLN A 450 -24.47 25.18 -17.34
CA GLN A 450 -25.71 24.42 -17.36
C GLN A 450 -26.51 24.77 -18.63
N ILE A 451 -26.74 23.76 -19.47
CA ILE A 451 -27.48 23.88 -20.76
C ILE A 451 -28.94 23.50 -20.57
N LEU A 452 -29.21 22.49 -19.73
CA LEU A 452 -30.56 22.01 -19.46
C LEU A 452 -30.63 21.51 -18.01
N LYS A 453 -31.75 21.76 -17.33
CA LYS A 453 -32.08 21.11 -16.06
C LYS A 453 -33.58 20.79 -16.05
N THR A 454 -33.92 19.53 -15.85
CA THR A 454 -35.30 19.04 -15.78
C THR A 454 -35.47 18.15 -14.55
N LYS A 455 -36.68 18.22 -13.96
CA LYS A 455 -37.06 17.35 -12.83
C LYS A 455 -38.33 16.58 -13.27
N HIS A 456 -38.33 15.27 -12.98
CA HIS A 456 -39.40 14.38 -13.35
C HIS A 456 -39.93 13.65 -12.11
N ASN A 457 -41.18 13.19 -12.18
CA ASN A 457 -41.79 12.40 -11.09
C ASN A 457 -41.92 10.96 -11.57
N ASP A 458 -41.37 10.02 -10.80
CA ASP A 458 -41.52 8.55 -10.95
C ASP A 458 -41.45 8.02 -12.39
N ILE A 459 -40.32 8.26 -13.09
CA ILE A 459 -40.10 7.78 -14.46
C ILE A 459 -39.03 6.72 -14.55
N ASN A 460 -39.19 5.78 -15.48
CA ASN A 460 -38.21 4.74 -15.80
C ASN A 460 -37.46 5.03 -17.09
N TYR A 461 -38.00 5.85 -17.94
CA TYR A 461 -37.48 6.17 -19.27
C TYR A 461 -37.78 7.61 -19.65
N LEU A 462 -36.78 8.25 -20.27
CA LEU A 462 -36.90 9.65 -20.73
C LEU A 462 -36.18 9.85 -22.05
N GLN A 463 -36.77 10.64 -22.93
CA GLN A 463 -36.12 11.11 -24.13
C GLN A 463 -35.83 12.61 -23.99
N LEU A 464 -34.59 13.00 -24.27
CA LEU A 464 -34.12 14.39 -24.20
C LEU A 464 -33.41 14.79 -25.49
N THR A 465 -33.47 16.11 -25.80
CA THR A 465 -32.62 16.71 -26.83
C THR A 465 -31.58 17.60 -26.18
N ILE A 466 -30.28 17.40 -26.51
CA ILE A 466 -29.19 18.27 -26.05
C ILE A 466 -29.24 19.57 -26.89
N PRO A 467 -29.52 20.73 -26.28
CA PRO A 467 -29.45 22.02 -27.01
C PRO A 467 -27.98 22.38 -27.28
N GLY A 468 -27.71 23.11 -28.37
CA GLY A 468 -26.38 23.64 -28.67
C GLY A 468 -25.63 22.88 -29.77
N PRO A 469 -24.40 23.30 -30.09
CA PRO A 469 -23.57 22.78 -31.19
C PRO A 469 -23.05 21.36 -30.93
N ALA A 470 -22.40 20.76 -31.93
CA ALA A 470 -21.61 19.56 -31.76
C ALA A 470 -20.51 19.78 -30.71
N GLY A 471 -20.22 18.78 -29.89
CA GLY A 471 -19.27 18.89 -28.81
C GLY A 471 -19.47 17.86 -27.69
N ILE A 472 -18.71 18.02 -26.59
CA ILE A 472 -18.82 17.18 -25.40
C ILE A 472 -19.76 17.81 -24.38
N TYR A 473 -20.66 16.98 -23.85
CA TYR A 473 -21.62 17.33 -22.81
C TYR A 473 -21.56 16.32 -21.67
N PHE A 474 -21.92 16.78 -20.47
CA PHE A 474 -22.07 15.92 -19.29
C PHE A 474 -23.51 15.91 -18.84
N ILE A 475 -24.07 14.72 -18.65
CA ILE A 475 -25.42 14.52 -18.13
C ILE A 475 -25.34 14.00 -16.72
N GLU A 476 -25.72 14.83 -15.76
CA GLU A 476 -25.87 14.44 -14.36
C GLU A 476 -27.31 14.00 -14.10
N ILE A 477 -27.49 12.85 -13.50
CA ILE A 477 -28.79 12.30 -13.07
C ILE A 477 -28.75 12.14 -11.55
N ARG A 478 -29.70 12.77 -10.84
CA ARG A 478 -29.85 12.68 -9.38
C ARG A 478 -31.24 12.20 -9.01
N SER A 479 -31.33 11.32 -7.99
CA SER A 479 -32.59 10.92 -7.35
C SER A 479 -32.33 10.64 -5.87
N GLY A 480 -32.83 11.51 -4.97
CA GLY A 480 -32.44 11.52 -3.55
C GLY A 480 -30.95 11.78 -3.40
N ASP A 481 -30.27 10.92 -2.63
CA ASP A 481 -28.82 10.99 -2.41
C ASP A 481 -28.00 10.32 -3.51
N LYS A 482 -28.66 9.67 -4.48
CA LYS A 482 -27.97 8.98 -5.60
C LYS A 482 -27.69 9.92 -6.74
N LYS A 483 -26.49 9.79 -7.32
CA LYS A 483 -26.00 10.60 -8.43
C LYS A 483 -25.23 9.73 -9.42
N THR A 484 -25.35 10.01 -10.72
CA THR A 484 -24.47 9.49 -11.78
C THR A 484 -24.25 10.52 -12.87
N ILE A 485 -23.09 10.45 -13.57
CA ILE A 485 -22.72 11.37 -14.66
C ILE A 485 -22.31 10.57 -15.89
N PHE A 486 -22.84 10.97 -17.05
CA PHE A 486 -22.47 10.39 -18.34
C PHE A 486 -21.81 11.45 -19.23
N LYS A 487 -20.68 11.12 -19.83
CA LYS A 487 -20.07 11.91 -20.90
C LYS A 487 -20.72 11.56 -22.21
N ILE A 488 -21.24 12.55 -22.92
CA ILE A 488 -21.96 12.41 -24.21
C ILE A 488 -21.19 13.18 -25.29
N ILE A 489 -21.03 12.56 -26.43
CA ILE A 489 -20.49 13.19 -27.65
C ILE A 489 -21.65 13.50 -28.56
N LYS A 490 -21.86 14.81 -28.85
CA LYS A 490 -22.82 15.28 -29.84
C LYS A 490 -22.11 15.59 -31.14
N GLU A 491 -22.56 14.95 -32.24
CA GLU A 491 -22.04 15.13 -33.61
C GLU A 491 -22.86 16.18 -34.39
#